data_71d06ffa51b1a0ac7aa7c912c3aa1174
#
_entry.id   71d06ffa51b1a0ac7aa7c912c3aa1174
#
_cell.length_a   1.000
_cell.length_b   1.000
_cell.length_c   1.000
_cell.angle_alpha   90.00
_cell.angle_beta   90.00
_cell.angle_gamma   90.00
#
_symmetry.space_group_name_H-M   'P 1'
#
loop_
_entity.id
_entity.type
_entity.pdbx_description
1 polymer ?
#
loop_
_entity_poly.entity_id
_entity_poly.type
_entity_poly.pdbx_seq_one_letter_code
_entity_poly.pdbx_strand_id
1 'polypeptide(L)'
;MKKHIKTLKKKLKIFDSKLKEECGVFGISNTKDASALTALGLHALQHRGQEGCGIVTFNGKQYFSEKRFGLVGDNFNKEKVLKKLQGDYAIGHNRYSTTGENTLRNIQPFFADLHIGGLSIAHIGNLTNALLLREILVKDGAIFRTTSDTETIVQLVAKSKREKFLDKLIDALFQIQGGYSLVLMTNKKLVGVRDPLGIRPLVIGKLKNSYIFASETCALDIVGAKFIREVENGEVIIIENEIITSIKPFPKQKPRPCVFEYIYFARPDSLINNKCAYEYRKCLGAKLAEETDIDADLIVPVPDSGVPAALGYAEQSNKKFELGLIRNHYVGRTFIEPTQSIRSLGVKLKLSSTRTIVKNKKVILIDDSLVRGTTCHKIVKMLYESGAKEVHVRIACPEIKYPDFYGVDMPTKEELLAHEKSNKEMCEYIKAKSLKFLSLGGLYNALIKEKRNLNYPQFSDHYFTGEYPIKPHDNLNGLKIKQLSLLSAKSNN
;
A
#
# COMPACT_ATOMS: atom_id res chain seq x y z
N MET A 1 29.90 -8.88 15.56
CA MET A 1 28.45 -8.96 15.81
C MET A 1 27.62 -7.91 15.09
N LYS A 2 27.86 -6.58 15.21
CA LYS A 2 27.07 -5.52 14.53
C LYS A 2 27.08 -5.59 12.98
N LYS A 3 28.21 -5.95 12.36
CA LYS A 3 28.33 -6.15 10.90
C LYS A 3 27.51 -7.36 10.42
N HIS A 4 27.44 -8.40 11.23
CA HIS A 4 26.68 -9.63 10.95
C HIS A 4 25.16 -9.37 11.02
N ILE A 5 24.70 -8.57 11.97
CA ILE A 5 23.28 -8.18 12.12
C ILE A 5 22.82 -7.27 10.99
N LYS A 6 23.67 -6.33 10.52
CA LYS A 6 23.37 -5.49 9.33
C LYS A 6 23.28 -6.33 8.05
N THR A 7 24.17 -7.31 7.90
CA THR A 7 24.16 -8.24 6.77
C THR A 7 22.97 -9.20 6.85
N LEU A 8 22.55 -9.61 8.05
CA LEU A 8 21.34 -10.40 8.28
C LEU A 8 20.05 -9.60 7.96
N LYS A 9 19.96 -8.34 8.38
CA LYS A 9 18.82 -7.48 8.04
C LYS A 9 18.73 -7.20 6.53
N LYS A 10 19.87 -7.04 5.86
CA LYS A 10 19.93 -6.88 4.39
C LYS A 10 19.54 -8.18 3.67
N LYS A 11 19.92 -9.35 4.22
CA LYS A 11 19.55 -10.68 3.69
C LYS A 11 18.08 -11.05 3.96
N LEU A 12 17.48 -10.62 5.08
CA LEU A 12 16.05 -10.82 5.36
C LEU A 12 15.13 -10.03 4.40
N LYS A 13 15.55 -8.86 3.91
CA LYS A 13 14.85 -8.11 2.86
C LYS A 13 14.83 -8.82 1.50
N ILE A 14 15.74 -9.74 1.22
CA ILE A 14 15.89 -10.44 -0.07
C ILE A 14 14.80 -11.52 -0.30
N PHE A 15 14.04 -11.91 0.73
CA PHE A 15 13.08 -13.02 0.63
C PHE A 15 11.64 -12.65 0.32
N ASP A 16 11.31 -11.36 0.30
CA ASP A 16 9.97 -10.88 -0.02
C ASP A 16 10.06 -10.01 -1.29
N SER A 17 9.94 -10.65 -2.45
CA SER A 17 10.17 -10.03 -3.76
C SER A 17 8.92 -9.40 -4.37
N LYS A 18 7.76 -9.47 -3.68
CA LYS A 18 6.55 -8.76 -4.09
C LYS A 18 6.60 -7.31 -3.62
N LEU A 19 6.00 -6.43 -4.39
CA LEU A 19 5.69 -5.08 -3.97
C LEU A 19 4.99 -5.15 -2.63
N LYS A 20 5.38 -4.29 -1.71
CA LYS A 20 4.74 -4.18 -0.42
C LYS A 20 4.03 -2.87 -0.38
N GLU A 21 2.81 -2.95 0.07
CA GLU A 21 1.94 -1.83 0.16
C GLU A 21 2.13 -1.06 1.45
N GLU A 22 1.68 0.14 1.41
CA GLU A 22 1.90 1.17 2.37
C GLU A 22 0.63 1.58 3.05
N CYS A 23 0.57 1.28 4.33
CA CYS A 23 -0.32 1.89 5.29
C CYS A 23 -1.81 1.85 4.92
N GLY A 24 -2.64 1.56 5.89
CA GLY A 24 -4.09 1.68 5.83
C GLY A 24 -4.57 2.69 6.86
N VAL A 25 -5.57 3.50 6.50
CA VAL A 25 -6.23 4.43 7.42
C VAL A 25 -7.71 4.11 7.58
N PHE A 26 -8.21 4.35 8.78
CA PHE A 26 -9.62 4.26 9.11
C PHE A 26 -9.96 5.37 10.11
N GLY A 27 -11.11 6.01 9.97
CA GLY A 27 -11.60 6.99 10.93
C GLY A 27 -13.10 6.95 11.02
N ILE A 28 -13.66 7.07 12.22
CA ILE A 28 -15.10 7.03 12.48
C ILE A 28 -15.49 8.11 13.49
N SER A 29 -16.68 8.65 13.30
CA SER A 29 -17.27 9.66 14.18
C SER A 29 -18.58 9.18 14.80
N ASN A 30 -18.90 9.73 15.97
CA ASN A 30 -20.22 9.65 16.61
C ASN A 30 -20.74 8.22 16.83
N THR A 31 -19.93 7.35 17.48
CA THR A 31 -20.36 6.00 17.88
C THR A 31 -19.64 5.53 19.14
N LYS A 32 -20.36 4.91 20.07
CA LYS A 32 -19.78 4.36 21.32
C LYS A 32 -18.77 3.23 21.06
N ASP A 33 -18.90 2.54 19.91
CA ASP A 33 -18.03 1.43 19.52
C ASP A 33 -16.86 1.88 18.64
N ALA A 34 -16.49 3.17 18.66
CA ALA A 34 -15.52 3.74 17.75
C ALA A 34 -14.18 2.99 17.74
N SER A 35 -13.64 2.61 18.90
CA SER A 35 -12.38 1.87 18.99
C SER A 35 -12.48 0.45 18.40
N ALA A 36 -13.57 -0.27 18.67
CA ALA A 36 -13.78 -1.63 18.17
C ALA A 36 -14.00 -1.65 16.66
N LEU A 37 -14.84 -0.74 16.15
CA LEU A 37 -15.08 -0.59 14.70
C LEU A 37 -13.80 -0.17 13.96
N THR A 38 -12.99 0.71 14.57
CA THR A 38 -11.68 1.09 14.01
C THR A 38 -10.73 -0.12 13.94
N ALA A 39 -10.68 -0.94 15.00
CA ALA A 39 -9.87 -2.15 14.98
C ALA A 39 -10.34 -3.14 13.89
N LEU A 40 -11.65 -3.34 13.70
CA LEU A 40 -12.19 -4.17 12.62
C LEU A 40 -11.87 -3.61 11.23
N GLY A 41 -12.06 -2.30 11.02
CA GLY A 41 -11.71 -1.64 9.76
C GLY A 41 -10.22 -1.76 9.43
N LEU A 42 -9.34 -1.56 10.41
CA LEU A 42 -7.91 -1.76 10.24
C LEU A 42 -7.56 -3.24 9.99
N HIS A 43 -8.27 -4.18 10.61
CA HIS A 43 -8.07 -5.61 10.33
C HIS A 43 -8.40 -5.95 8.87
N ALA A 44 -9.47 -5.39 8.31
CA ALA A 44 -9.79 -5.52 6.89
C ALA A 44 -8.70 -4.94 5.98
N LEU A 45 -8.01 -3.88 6.44
CA LEU A 45 -6.89 -3.22 5.76
C LEU A 45 -5.52 -3.81 6.12
N GLN A 46 -5.45 -4.99 6.75
CA GLN A 46 -4.18 -5.57 7.23
C GLN A 46 -3.19 -5.87 6.10
N HIS A 47 -3.68 -6.14 4.90
CA HIS A 47 -2.85 -6.33 3.71
C HIS A 47 -2.00 -5.09 3.40
N ARG A 48 -2.48 -3.88 3.71
CA ARG A 48 -1.79 -2.60 3.51
C ARG A 48 -0.63 -2.35 4.47
N GLY A 49 -0.66 -2.85 5.69
CA GLY A 49 0.42 -2.65 6.66
C GLY A 49 0.45 -3.71 7.74
N GLN A 50 1.63 -4.26 8.04
CA GLN A 50 1.77 -5.40 8.94
C GLN A 50 2.87 -5.21 10.01
N GLU A 51 3.59 -4.09 9.99
CA GLU A 51 4.72 -3.84 10.91
C GLU A 51 4.29 -3.21 12.22
N GLY A 52 3.18 -2.49 12.19
CA GLY A 52 2.63 -1.86 13.38
C GLY A 52 1.23 -1.30 13.13
N CYS A 53 0.51 -1.07 14.19
CA CYS A 53 -0.84 -0.50 14.16
C CYS A 53 -1.07 0.41 15.36
N GLY A 54 -1.93 1.40 15.17
CA GLY A 54 -2.28 2.32 16.24
C GLY A 54 -3.70 2.84 16.09
N ILE A 55 -4.31 3.16 17.22
CA ILE A 55 -5.64 3.77 17.32
C ILE A 55 -5.57 4.91 18.29
N VAL A 56 -6.17 6.04 17.93
CA VAL A 56 -6.42 7.19 18.80
C VAL A 56 -7.92 7.43 18.86
N THR A 57 -8.45 7.62 20.07
CA THR A 57 -9.86 7.94 20.29
C THR A 57 -10.01 9.25 21.06
N PHE A 58 -11.20 9.84 20.99
CA PHE A 58 -11.57 11.07 21.71
C PHE A 58 -12.97 10.93 22.32
N ASN A 59 -13.10 11.22 23.63
CA ASN A 59 -14.35 11.06 24.38
C ASN A 59 -15.09 12.40 24.67
N GLY A 60 -14.74 13.45 23.92
CA GLY A 60 -15.27 14.80 24.18
C GLY A 60 -14.43 15.62 25.19
N LYS A 61 -13.53 14.99 25.93
CA LYS A 61 -12.66 15.65 26.93
C LYS A 61 -11.19 15.32 26.76
N GLN A 62 -10.87 14.05 26.51
CA GLN A 62 -9.51 13.53 26.46
C GLN A 62 -9.28 12.63 25.27
N TYR A 63 -8.03 12.57 24.82
CA TYR A 63 -7.56 11.64 23.79
C TYR A 63 -6.90 10.43 24.46
N PHE A 64 -7.18 9.26 23.90
CA PHE A 64 -6.55 7.99 24.30
C PHE A 64 -5.82 7.40 23.12
N SER A 65 -4.64 6.84 23.33
CA SER A 65 -3.79 6.31 22.24
C SER A 65 -3.20 4.96 22.64
N GLU A 66 -3.33 3.99 21.75
CA GLU A 66 -2.62 2.71 21.83
C GLU A 66 -1.89 2.44 20.52
N LYS A 67 -0.60 2.12 20.61
CA LYS A 67 0.29 1.83 19.47
C LYS A 67 1.05 0.55 19.72
N ARG A 68 1.12 -0.33 18.74
CA ARG A 68 1.71 -1.67 18.85
C ARG A 68 2.48 -2.03 17.60
N PHE A 69 3.54 -2.82 17.75
CA PHE A 69 4.15 -3.54 16.64
C PHE A 69 3.31 -4.76 16.25
N GLY A 70 3.35 -5.16 14.98
CA GLY A 70 2.67 -6.35 14.47
C GLY A 70 1.23 -6.11 14.02
N LEU A 71 0.48 -7.19 13.94
CA LEU A 71 -0.85 -7.21 13.33
C LEU A 71 -1.93 -6.65 14.27
N VAL A 72 -2.99 -6.11 13.67
CA VAL A 72 -4.17 -5.61 14.39
C VAL A 72 -4.83 -6.72 15.19
N GLY A 73 -5.03 -7.89 14.56
CA GLY A 73 -5.68 -9.04 15.20
C GLY A 73 -4.95 -9.55 16.44
N ASP A 74 -3.62 -9.45 16.49
CA ASP A 74 -2.82 -9.87 17.66
C ASP A 74 -2.87 -8.85 18.81
N ASN A 75 -3.06 -7.57 18.48
CA ASN A 75 -2.89 -6.45 19.40
C ASN A 75 -4.20 -5.86 19.92
N PHE A 76 -5.25 -5.81 19.09
CA PHE A 76 -6.53 -5.18 19.41
C PHE A 76 -7.70 -6.19 19.54
N ASN A 77 -7.42 -7.49 19.67
CA ASN A 77 -8.39 -8.53 19.96
C ASN A 77 -8.73 -8.68 21.45
N LYS A 78 -8.00 -7.98 22.31
CA LYS A 78 -8.16 -8.06 23.78
C LYS A 78 -9.05 -6.93 24.28
N GLU A 79 -10.17 -7.28 24.92
CA GLU A 79 -11.12 -6.32 25.50
C GLU A 79 -10.42 -5.29 26.41
N LYS A 80 -9.41 -5.70 27.20
CA LYS A 80 -8.61 -4.83 28.05
C LYS A 80 -7.91 -3.69 27.30
N VAL A 81 -7.50 -3.92 26.04
CA VAL A 81 -6.84 -2.90 25.20
C VAL A 81 -7.89 -1.94 24.67
N LEU A 82 -9.02 -2.44 24.16
CA LEU A 82 -10.12 -1.61 23.64
C LEU A 82 -10.79 -0.78 24.75
N LYS A 83 -10.92 -1.30 25.98
CA LYS A 83 -11.43 -0.52 27.13
C LYS A 83 -10.60 0.70 27.51
N LYS A 84 -9.32 0.74 27.13
CA LYS A 84 -8.47 1.94 27.32
C LYS A 84 -8.76 3.02 26.29
N LEU A 85 -9.30 2.65 25.13
CA LEU A 85 -9.60 3.54 24.01
C LEU A 85 -11.04 4.01 24.09
N GLN A 86 -11.32 4.87 25.07
CA GLN A 86 -12.65 5.41 25.31
C GLN A 86 -12.96 6.53 24.31
N GLY A 87 -14.23 6.65 23.91
CA GLY A 87 -14.71 7.78 23.12
C GLY A 87 -15.56 7.39 21.92
N ASP A 88 -16.19 8.41 21.35
CA ASP A 88 -17.16 8.29 20.26
C ASP A 88 -16.54 8.63 18.89
N TYR A 89 -15.31 9.09 18.89
CA TYR A 89 -14.50 9.36 17.71
C TYR A 89 -13.23 8.52 17.76
N ALA A 90 -12.83 7.95 16.65
CA ALA A 90 -11.57 7.22 16.54
C ALA A 90 -10.93 7.39 15.17
N ILE A 91 -9.60 7.41 15.14
CA ILE A 91 -8.82 7.21 13.92
C ILE A 91 -7.77 6.14 14.16
N GLY A 92 -7.47 5.37 13.12
CA GLY A 92 -6.53 4.28 13.17
C GLY A 92 -5.64 4.19 11.95
N HIS A 93 -4.53 3.49 12.11
CA HIS A 93 -3.50 3.35 11.09
C HIS A 93 -2.81 2.00 11.16
N ASN A 94 -2.67 1.35 9.99
CA ASN A 94 -1.78 0.22 9.78
C ASN A 94 -0.49 0.71 9.12
N ARG A 95 0.65 0.39 9.72
CA ARG A 95 1.94 0.83 9.22
C ARG A 95 2.66 -0.24 8.43
N TYR A 96 3.21 0.19 7.30
CA TYR A 96 4.36 -0.40 6.65
C TYR A 96 5.47 0.68 6.55
N SER A 97 6.74 0.33 6.81
CA SER A 97 7.82 1.33 6.86
C SER A 97 8.39 1.60 5.47
N THR A 98 7.93 2.67 4.83
CA THR A 98 8.51 3.20 3.59
C THR A 98 9.49 4.32 3.90
N THR A 99 9.07 5.24 4.75
CA THR A 99 9.87 6.37 5.21
C THR A 99 10.04 6.31 6.71
N GLY A 100 11.29 6.49 7.18
CA GLY A 100 11.63 6.51 8.58
C GLY A 100 11.98 5.13 9.18
N GLU A 101 12.49 5.16 10.42
CA GLU A 101 12.91 3.97 11.15
C GLU A 101 11.70 3.16 11.65
N ASN A 102 11.83 1.83 11.73
CA ASN A 102 10.82 0.98 12.35
C ASN A 102 10.92 1.08 13.89
N THR A 103 10.34 2.14 14.44
CA THR A 103 10.29 2.44 15.88
C THR A 103 8.85 2.73 16.30
N LEU A 104 8.52 2.47 17.56
CA LEU A 104 7.16 2.68 18.09
C LEU A 104 6.71 4.14 17.94
N ARG A 105 7.64 5.11 18.06
CA ARG A 105 7.35 6.54 17.88
C ARG A 105 6.91 6.92 16.47
N ASN A 106 7.24 6.09 15.46
CA ASN A 106 6.82 6.29 14.07
C ASN A 106 5.47 5.61 13.74
N ILE A 107 4.89 4.84 14.67
CA ILE A 107 3.55 4.29 14.49
C ILE A 107 2.52 5.40 14.66
N GLN A 108 1.66 5.55 13.66
CA GLN A 108 0.55 6.50 13.66
C GLN A 108 -0.71 5.87 14.27
N PRO A 109 -1.75 6.67 14.62
CA PRO A 109 -1.88 8.12 14.41
C PRO A 109 -0.96 8.95 15.31
N PHE A 110 -0.51 10.11 14.82
CA PHE A 110 0.18 11.08 15.68
C PHE A 110 -0.82 11.98 16.38
N PHE A 111 -0.48 12.37 17.61
CA PHE A 111 -1.24 13.32 18.41
C PHE A 111 -0.37 14.52 18.77
N ALA A 112 -0.96 15.70 18.71
CA ALA A 112 -0.36 16.95 19.15
C ALA A 112 -1.41 17.85 19.84
N ASP A 113 -1.02 18.45 20.96
CA ASP A 113 -1.74 19.55 21.56
C ASP A 113 -1.31 20.85 20.89
N LEU A 114 -2.27 21.50 20.24
CA LEU A 114 -2.08 22.77 19.57
C LEU A 114 -2.82 23.87 20.36
N HIS A 115 -2.46 25.14 20.13
CA HIS A 115 -3.19 26.28 20.69
C HIS A 115 -4.72 26.23 20.42
N ILE A 116 -5.11 25.63 19.30
CA ILE A 116 -6.52 25.46 18.87
C ILE A 116 -7.19 24.18 19.40
N GLY A 117 -6.52 23.41 20.27
CA GLY A 117 -6.96 22.12 20.80
C GLY A 117 -6.20 20.93 20.26
N GLY A 118 -6.61 19.73 20.63
CA GLY A 118 -5.97 18.50 20.22
C GLY A 118 -6.13 18.21 18.73
N LEU A 119 -5.08 17.69 18.11
CA LEU A 119 -5.06 17.20 16.73
C LEU A 119 -4.49 15.78 16.70
N SER A 120 -5.23 14.84 16.12
CA SER A 120 -4.69 13.53 15.79
C SER A 120 -4.73 13.32 14.27
N ILE A 121 -3.69 12.69 13.69
CA ILE A 121 -3.52 12.51 12.25
C ILE A 121 -3.02 11.11 11.91
N ALA A 122 -3.64 10.49 10.92
CA ALA A 122 -3.20 9.29 10.22
C ALA A 122 -3.01 9.59 8.73
N HIS A 123 -1.90 9.13 8.17
CA HIS A 123 -1.46 9.42 6.81
C HIS A 123 -1.05 8.15 6.09
N ILE A 124 -1.54 7.96 4.88
CA ILE A 124 -1.03 6.98 3.91
C ILE A 124 -0.42 7.72 2.72
N GLY A 125 0.64 7.17 2.18
CA GLY A 125 1.39 7.78 1.08
C GLY A 125 2.76 8.28 1.49
N ASN A 126 3.33 9.19 0.70
CA ASN A 126 4.64 9.77 0.97
C ASN A 126 4.75 11.19 0.39
N LEU A 127 5.35 12.07 1.17
CA LEU A 127 5.64 13.44 0.76
C LEU A 127 7.00 13.49 0.06
N THR A 128 7.03 14.04 -1.14
CA THR A 128 8.25 14.16 -1.95
C THR A 128 9.16 15.33 -1.57
N ASN A 129 8.67 16.22 -0.72
CA ASN A 129 9.41 17.39 -0.21
C ASN A 129 9.48 17.43 1.33
N ALA A 130 9.27 16.29 2.00
CA ALA A 130 9.23 16.24 3.46
C ALA A 130 10.56 16.61 4.12
N LEU A 131 11.69 16.19 3.54
CA LEU A 131 13.03 16.49 4.08
C LEU A 131 13.37 17.96 3.94
N LEU A 132 13.05 18.56 2.79
CA LEU A 132 13.23 20.00 2.56
C LEU A 132 12.42 20.82 3.56
N LEU A 133 11.13 20.50 3.71
CA LEU A 133 10.24 21.19 4.66
C LEU A 133 10.73 21.00 6.10
N ARG A 134 11.17 19.79 6.45
CA ARG A 134 11.71 19.48 7.78
C ARG A 134 12.95 20.32 8.08
N GLU A 135 13.86 20.48 7.13
CA GLU A 135 15.05 21.31 7.31
C GLU A 135 14.68 22.77 7.59
N ILE A 136 13.74 23.34 6.84
CA ILE A 136 13.23 24.69 7.04
C ILE A 136 12.60 24.83 8.44
N LEU A 137 11.71 23.91 8.79
CA LEU A 137 11.01 23.92 10.06
C LEU A 137 11.95 23.81 11.27
N VAL A 138 12.99 22.97 11.19
CA VAL A 138 14.00 22.84 12.24
C VAL A 138 14.82 24.11 12.39
N LYS A 139 15.24 24.75 11.29
CA LYS A 139 15.92 26.06 11.32
C LYS A 139 15.06 27.13 11.99
N ASP A 140 13.74 27.02 11.86
CA ASP A 140 12.75 27.90 12.49
C ASP A 140 12.34 27.45 13.91
N GLY A 141 13.06 26.53 14.53
CA GLY A 141 12.87 26.08 15.91
C GLY A 141 11.85 24.97 16.11
N ALA A 142 11.33 24.32 15.05
CA ALA A 142 10.45 23.17 15.24
C ALA A 142 11.19 21.96 15.82
N ILE A 143 10.54 21.24 16.75
CA ILE A 143 11.09 20.06 17.42
C ILE A 143 10.39 18.82 16.88
N PHE A 144 11.17 17.92 16.27
CA PHE A 144 10.68 16.66 15.75
C PHE A 144 10.99 15.49 16.69
N ARG A 145 10.01 14.63 16.90
CA ARG A 145 10.12 13.43 17.74
C ARG A 145 10.23 12.13 16.93
N THR A 146 9.83 12.19 15.67
CA THR A 146 9.78 11.03 14.76
C THR A 146 10.61 11.28 13.50
N THR A 147 10.82 10.25 12.71
CA THR A 147 11.42 10.35 11.37
C THR A 147 10.38 10.25 10.26
N SER A 148 9.09 10.27 10.61
CA SER A 148 7.99 10.22 9.65
C SER A 148 7.77 11.58 8.99
N ASP A 149 7.44 11.57 7.71
CA ASP A 149 7.00 12.74 6.93
C ASP A 149 5.69 13.34 7.46
N THR A 150 4.82 12.52 8.04
CA THR A 150 3.55 12.96 8.64
C THR A 150 3.74 13.99 9.75
N GLU A 151 4.83 13.91 10.53
CA GLU A 151 5.12 14.91 11.56
C GLU A 151 5.38 16.29 10.96
N THR A 152 5.89 16.36 9.73
CA THR A 152 6.05 17.62 8.99
C THR A 152 4.70 18.32 8.79
N ILE A 153 3.63 17.56 8.48
CA ILE A 153 2.27 18.11 8.36
C ILE A 153 1.82 18.71 9.70
N VAL A 154 2.02 18.00 10.81
CA VAL A 154 1.67 18.47 12.15
C VAL A 154 2.39 19.78 12.47
N GLN A 155 3.68 19.88 12.19
CA GLN A 155 4.49 21.08 12.43
C GLN A 155 4.04 22.26 11.56
N LEU A 156 3.67 22.02 10.29
CA LEU A 156 3.14 23.06 9.41
C LEU A 156 1.80 23.61 9.92
N VAL A 157 0.89 22.73 10.36
CA VAL A 157 -0.39 23.14 10.99
C VAL A 157 -0.15 23.94 12.26
N ALA A 158 0.79 23.51 13.11
CA ALA A 158 1.13 24.19 14.35
C ALA A 158 1.68 25.61 14.08
N LYS A 159 2.55 25.77 13.08
CA LYS A 159 3.21 27.05 12.73
C LYS A 159 2.32 28.02 11.96
N SER A 160 1.23 27.57 11.35
CA SER A 160 0.32 28.46 10.61
C SER A 160 -0.24 29.55 11.53
N LYS A 161 -0.17 30.81 11.08
CA LYS A 161 -0.63 32.00 11.80
C LYS A 161 -2.16 32.20 11.71
N ARG A 162 -2.87 31.32 10.98
CA ARG A 162 -4.33 31.38 10.88
C ARG A 162 -4.96 31.06 12.24
N GLU A 163 -6.16 31.51 12.48
CA GLU A 163 -6.88 31.27 13.73
C GLU A 163 -7.64 29.96 13.72
N LYS A 164 -8.35 29.65 12.62
CA LYS A 164 -9.21 28.47 12.51
C LYS A 164 -8.41 27.23 12.08
N PHE A 165 -8.75 26.07 12.63
CA PHE A 165 -8.12 24.80 12.27
C PHE A 165 -8.10 24.52 10.76
N LEU A 166 -9.23 24.76 10.09
CA LEU A 166 -9.34 24.46 8.65
C LEU A 166 -8.37 25.31 7.82
N ASP A 167 -8.26 26.60 8.14
CA ASP A 167 -7.35 27.51 7.44
C ASP A 167 -5.89 27.13 7.68
N LYS A 168 -5.54 26.71 8.93
CA LYS A 168 -4.21 26.15 9.26
C LYS A 168 -3.90 24.88 8.47
N LEU A 169 -4.89 23.99 8.37
CA LEU A 169 -4.75 22.77 7.59
C LEU A 169 -4.54 23.08 6.10
N ILE A 170 -5.30 23.98 5.54
CA ILE A 170 -5.18 24.40 4.13
C ILE A 170 -3.80 25.04 3.89
N ASP A 171 -3.31 25.91 4.77
CA ASP A 171 -1.95 26.47 4.69
C ASP A 171 -0.87 25.39 4.67
N ALA A 172 -1.03 24.32 5.47
CA ALA A 172 -0.12 23.19 5.48
C ALA A 172 -0.20 22.37 4.19
N LEU A 173 -1.42 22.11 3.70
CA LEU A 173 -1.68 21.32 2.50
C LEU A 173 -1.11 21.98 1.23
N PHE A 174 -1.07 23.30 1.16
CA PHE A 174 -0.44 24.03 0.04
C PHE A 174 1.09 23.92 0.02
N GLN A 175 1.72 23.58 1.14
CA GLN A 175 3.16 23.47 1.24
C GLN A 175 3.68 22.05 0.94
N ILE A 176 2.88 21.02 1.20
CA ILE A 176 3.28 19.63 1.00
C ILE A 176 3.08 19.20 -0.45
N GLN A 177 3.97 18.32 -0.92
CA GLN A 177 3.92 17.70 -2.24
C GLN A 177 4.07 16.18 -2.09
N GLY A 178 3.35 15.42 -2.90
CA GLY A 178 3.40 13.96 -2.89
C GLY A 178 2.04 13.31 -3.13
N GLY A 179 1.99 11.99 -3.04
CA GLY A 179 0.74 11.24 -3.01
C GLY A 179 0.34 10.97 -1.56
N TYR A 180 -0.84 11.44 -1.15
CA TYR A 180 -1.28 11.27 0.24
C TYR A 180 -2.79 11.16 0.40
N SER A 181 -3.21 10.39 1.39
CA SER A 181 -4.54 10.51 1.97
C SER A 181 -4.43 10.63 3.48
N LEU A 182 -5.16 11.58 4.05
CA LEU A 182 -5.11 11.92 5.46
C LEU A 182 -6.46 11.69 6.11
N VAL A 183 -6.46 11.15 7.33
CA VAL A 183 -7.60 11.17 8.23
C VAL A 183 -7.17 11.88 9.50
N LEU A 184 -7.86 12.98 9.83
CA LEU A 184 -7.54 13.81 10.97
C LEU A 184 -8.74 13.87 11.92
N MET A 185 -8.44 14.00 13.19
CA MET A 185 -9.44 14.17 14.24
C MET A 185 -9.05 15.34 15.14
N THR A 186 -9.98 16.24 15.35
CA THR A 186 -9.89 17.33 16.34
C THR A 186 -10.93 17.13 17.44
N ASN A 187 -11.01 18.04 18.42
CA ASN A 187 -12.01 17.98 19.48
C ASN A 187 -13.47 18.00 18.96
N LYS A 188 -13.71 18.40 17.71
CA LYS A 188 -15.07 18.57 17.16
C LYS A 188 -15.27 17.94 15.79
N LYS A 189 -14.18 17.61 15.08
CA LYS A 189 -14.25 17.27 13.65
C LYS A 189 -13.50 15.99 13.35
N LEU A 190 -14.08 15.21 12.42
CA LEU A 190 -13.36 14.18 11.68
C LEU A 190 -13.16 14.71 10.24
N VAL A 191 -11.93 14.67 9.76
CA VAL A 191 -11.57 15.25 8.45
C VAL A 191 -10.87 14.23 7.59
N GLY A 192 -11.31 14.09 6.33
CA GLY A 192 -10.66 13.30 5.30
C GLY A 192 -10.08 14.21 4.22
N VAL A 193 -8.85 13.96 3.80
CA VAL A 193 -8.17 14.72 2.74
C VAL A 193 -7.58 13.76 1.73
N ARG A 194 -7.76 14.02 0.43
CA ARG A 194 -7.09 13.30 -0.65
C ARG A 194 -6.21 14.25 -1.45
N ASP A 195 -5.03 13.81 -1.86
CA ASP A 195 -4.07 14.63 -2.61
C ASP A 195 -4.66 15.20 -3.92
N PRO A 196 -4.11 16.31 -4.46
CA PRO A 196 -4.66 17.00 -5.63
C PRO A 196 -4.76 16.15 -6.91
N LEU A 197 -3.96 15.08 -7.03
CA LEU A 197 -4.01 14.14 -8.14
C LEU A 197 -4.79 12.87 -7.83
N GLY A 198 -5.17 12.66 -6.55
CA GLY A 198 -5.86 11.46 -6.11
C GLY A 198 -5.01 10.19 -6.23
N ILE A 199 -3.69 10.31 -6.04
CA ILE A 199 -2.75 9.20 -6.17
C ILE A 199 -3.10 8.09 -5.16
N ARG A 200 -3.35 8.48 -3.89
CA ARG A 200 -3.72 7.51 -2.85
C ARG A 200 -5.23 7.42 -2.67
N PRO A 201 -5.76 6.21 -2.39
CA PRO A 201 -7.19 6.02 -2.24
C PRO A 201 -7.72 6.54 -0.91
N LEU A 202 -8.93 7.06 -0.90
CA LEU A 202 -9.73 7.38 0.29
C LEU A 202 -11.21 7.30 -0.06
N VAL A 203 -11.98 6.61 0.76
CA VAL A 203 -13.43 6.46 0.60
C VAL A 203 -14.17 6.99 1.82
N ILE A 204 -15.42 7.41 1.61
CA ILE A 204 -16.35 7.78 2.67
C ILE A 204 -17.55 6.84 2.69
N GLY A 205 -17.93 6.40 3.88
CA GLY A 205 -19.11 5.57 4.13
C GLY A 205 -19.92 6.07 5.32
N LYS A 206 -21.08 5.47 5.51
CA LYS A 206 -22.01 5.79 6.61
C LYS A 206 -22.50 4.52 7.31
N LEU A 207 -22.43 4.51 8.63
CA LEU A 207 -22.98 3.48 9.51
C LEU A 207 -23.95 4.16 10.48
N LYS A 208 -25.27 3.98 10.26
CA LYS A 208 -26.32 4.70 11.03
C LYS A 208 -26.06 6.22 10.99
N ASN A 209 -25.78 6.86 12.12
CA ASN A 209 -25.47 8.28 12.24
C ASN A 209 -23.97 8.59 12.15
N SER A 210 -23.13 7.57 12.06
CA SER A 210 -21.67 7.70 12.01
C SER A 210 -21.17 7.77 10.59
N TYR A 211 -20.19 8.66 10.32
CA TYR A 211 -19.45 8.69 9.07
C TYR A 211 -18.08 8.05 9.24
N ILE A 212 -17.61 7.43 8.18
CA ILE A 212 -16.38 6.66 8.17
C ILE A 212 -15.52 7.10 6.98
N PHE A 213 -14.23 7.35 7.23
CA PHE A 213 -13.20 7.38 6.20
C PHE A 213 -12.39 6.09 6.26
N ALA A 214 -12.08 5.51 5.10
CA ALA A 214 -11.22 4.34 4.99
C ALA A 214 -10.38 4.39 3.70
N SER A 215 -9.27 3.65 3.68
CA SER A 215 -8.46 3.50 2.46
C SER A 215 -9.21 2.74 1.38
N GLU A 216 -10.04 1.76 1.74
CA GLU A 216 -10.77 0.89 0.81
C GLU A 216 -12.18 0.56 1.30
N THR A 217 -13.05 0.18 0.36
CA THR A 217 -14.44 -0.19 0.66
C THR A 217 -14.55 -1.47 1.48
N CYS A 218 -13.62 -2.42 1.37
CA CYS A 218 -13.61 -3.64 2.18
C CYS A 218 -13.59 -3.36 3.71
N ALA A 219 -13.05 -2.20 4.12
CA ALA A 219 -13.09 -1.78 5.52
C ALA A 219 -14.47 -1.25 5.93
N LEU A 220 -15.25 -0.72 4.98
CA LEU A 220 -16.65 -0.35 5.21
C LEU A 220 -17.52 -1.60 5.33
N ASP A 221 -17.30 -2.56 4.44
CA ASP A 221 -18.09 -3.81 4.39
C ASP A 221 -17.97 -4.61 5.70
N ILE A 222 -16.75 -4.76 6.24
CA ILE A 222 -16.52 -5.52 7.47
C ILE A 222 -17.23 -4.90 8.70
N VAL A 223 -17.41 -3.58 8.72
CA VAL A 223 -18.11 -2.89 9.81
C VAL A 223 -19.60 -2.70 9.52
N GLY A 224 -20.09 -3.18 8.38
CA GLY A 224 -21.49 -3.04 7.96
C GLY A 224 -21.89 -1.62 7.57
N ALA A 225 -20.94 -0.80 7.12
CA ALA A 225 -21.19 0.57 6.68
C ALA A 225 -21.55 0.61 5.19
N LYS A 226 -22.47 1.51 4.84
CA LYS A 226 -22.81 1.76 3.45
C LYS A 226 -21.74 2.66 2.81
N PHE A 227 -21.16 2.22 1.71
CA PHE A 227 -20.32 3.04 0.85
C PHE A 227 -21.12 4.21 0.27
N ILE A 228 -20.59 5.43 0.37
CA ILE A 228 -21.19 6.62 -0.22
C ILE A 228 -20.51 6.93 -1.55
N ARG A 229 -19.20 7.20 -1.51
CA ARG A 229 -18.36 7.49 -2.68
C ARG A 229 -16.87 7.50 -2.33
N GLU A 230 -16.05 7.56 -3.33
CA GLU A 230 -14.65 7.95 -3.15
C GLU A 230 -14.56 9.44 -2.78
N VAL A 231 -13.53 9.81 -2.01
CA VAL A 231 -13.14 11.20 -1.82
C VAL A 231 -12.47 11.67 -3.12
N GLU A 232 -12.91 12.79 -3.67
CA GLU A 232 -12.38 13.29 -4.93
C GLU A 232 -10.92 13.79 -4.77
N ASN A 233 -10.20 13.87 -5.87
CA ASN A 233 -8.83 14.42 -5.85
C ASN A 233 -8.85 15.91 -5.43
N GLY A 234 -7.96 16.26 -4.50
CA GLY A 234 -7.85 17.59 -3.92
C GLY A 234 -9.01 17.99 -3.01
N GLU A 235 -9.85 17.04 -2.60
CA GLU A 235 -10.99 17.28 -1.74
C GLU A 235 -10.61 17.18 -0.26
N VAL A 236 -11.18 18.09 0.54
CA VAL A 236 -11.18 18.06 2.01
C VAL A 236 -12.62 17.93 2.48
N ILE A 237 -12.95 16.81 3.10
CA ILE A 237 -14.26 16.54 3.69
C ILE A 237 -14.18 16.74 5.19
N ILE A 238 -15.07 17.55 5.74
CA ILE A 238 -15.18 17.83 7.17
C ILE A 238 -16.51 17.27 7.68
N ILE A 239 -16.45 16.50 8.73
CA ILE A 239 -17.62 15.98 9.45
C ILE A 239 -17.62 16.61 10.84
N GLU A 240 -18.65 17.40 11.12
CA GLU A 240 -18.89 18.06 12.41
C GLU A 240 -20.39 17.94 12.74
N ASN A 241 -20.73 17.41 13.92
CA ASN A 241 -22.12 17.22 14.35
C ASN A 241 -23.01 16.55 13.29
N GLU A 242 -22.53 15.44 12.69
CA GLU A 242 -23.20 14.69 11.62
C GLU A 242 -23.40 15.46 10.30
N ILE A 243 -22.90 16.69 10.20
CA ILE A 243 -22.96 17.49 8.97
C ILE A 243 -21.67 17.28 8.18
N ILE A 244 -21.83 16.99 6.89
CA ILE A 244 -20.70 16.90 5.94
C ILE A 244 -20.55 18.24 5.23
N THR A 245 -19.32 18.77 5.27
CA THR A 245 -18.92 19.90 4.43
C THR A 245 -17.77 19.44 3.53
N SER A 246 -17.84 19.72 2.25
CA SER A 246 -16.79 19.42 1.27
C SER A 246 -16.24 20.72 0.70
N ILE A 247 -14.92 20.82 0.63
CA ILE A 247 -14.21 21.92 -0.01
C ILE A 247 -13.10 21.40 -0.92
N LYS A 248 -12.77 22.14 -1.96
CA LYS A 248 -11.66 21.85 -2.89
C LYS A 248 -10.75 23.09 -2.94
N PRO A 249 -9.79 23.18 -2.00
CA PRO A 249 -8.94 24.37 -1.89
C PRO A 249 -7.92 24.49 -3.03
N PHE A 250 -7.56 23.38 -3.67
CA PHE A 250 -6.53 23.35 -4.72
C PHE A 250 -7.08 23.77 -6.10
N PRO A 251 -6.24 24.29 -6.99
CA PRO A 251 -6.58 24.40 -8.39
C PRO A 251 -7.01 23.05 -8.97
N LYS A 252 -8.02 23.04 -9.83
CA LYS A 252 -8.55 21.81 -10.43
C LYS A 252 -7.47 21.11 -11.24
N GLN A 253 -7.20 19.85 -10.92
CA GLN A 253 -6.29 18.96 -11.64
C GLN A 253 -7.01 17.73 -12.15
N LYS A 254 -6.54 17.14 -13.24
CA LYS A 254 -7.02 15.84 -13.71
C LYS A 254 -6.50 14.74 -12.75
N PRO A 255 -7.34 13.79 -12.35
CA PRO A 255 -6.91 12.71 -11.47
C PRO A 255 -5.83 11.83 -12.13
N ARG A 256 -4.89 11.37 -11.33
CA ARG A 256 -3.85 10.40 -11.71
C ARG A 256 -3.67 9.35 -10.60
N PRO A 257 -4.70 8.53 -10.34
CA PRO A 257 -4.64 7.51 -9.30
C PRO A 257 -3.48 6.53 -9.55
N CYS A 258 -2.95 5.94 -8.49
CA CYS A 258 -1.92 4.93 -8.58
C CYS A 258 -2.43 3.71 -9.35
N VAL A 259 -1.77 3.35 -10.45
CA VAL A 259 -2.17 2.22 -11.28
C VAL A 259 -2.04 0.87 -10.55
N PHE A 260 -1.12 0.77 -9.57
CA PHE A 260 -0.93 -0.44 -8.78
C PHE A 260 -2.09 -0.77 -7.85
N GLU A 261 -2.95 0.18 -7.52
CA GLU A 261 -4.21 -0.13 -6.80
C GLU A 261 -5.08 -1.10 -7.63
N TYR A 262 -5.12 -0.93 -8.94
CA TYR A 262 -5.84 -1.82 -9.87
C TYR A 262 -5.12 -3.16 -10.07
N ILE A 263 -3.79 -3.15 -10.17
CA ILE A 263 -2.97 -4.33 -10.49
C ILE A 263 -2.85 -5.26 -9.28
N TYR A 264 -2.56 -4.71 -8.09
CA TYR A 264 -2.12 -5.49 -6.96
C TYR A 264 -2.67 -5.05 -5.60
N PHE A 265 -2.58 -3.73 -5.23
CA PHE A 265 -2.72 -3.32 -3.85
C PHE A 265 -4.13 -3.45 -3.28
N ALA A 266 -5.15 -2.91 -3.93
CA ALA A 266 -6.50 -3.01 -3.41
C ALA A 266 -6.91 -4.47 -3.23
N ARG A 267 -7.64 -4.76 -2.17
CA ARG A 267 -8.22 -6.10 -2.01
C ARG A 267 -9.10 -6.43 -3.22
N PRO A 268 -9.13 -7.67 -3.68
CA PRO A 268 -9.93 -8.05 -4.85
C PRO A 268 -11.40 -7.66 -4.76
N ASP A 269 -11.98 -7.66 -3.56
CA ASP A 269 -13.35 -7.29 -3.26
C ASP A 269 -13.60 -5.79 -3.09
N SER A 270 -12.54 -4.97 -3.03
CA SER A 270 -12.68 -3.51 -2.93
C SER A 270 -13.12 -2.88 -4.25
N LEU A 271 -13.97 -1.84 -4.15
CA LEU A 271 -14.43 -1.06 -5.29
C LEU A 271 -13.46 0.09 -5.59
N ILE A 272 -13.14 0.25 -6.87
CA ILE A 272 -12.42 1.39 -7.44
C ILE A 272 -13.26 1.90 -8.62
N ASN A 273 -13.66 3.16 -8.62
CA ASN A 273 -14.58 3.71 -9.63
C ASN A 273 -15.83 2.82 -9.84
N ASN A 274 -16.46 2.39 -8.74
CA ASN A 274 -17.66 1.53 -8.71
C ASN A 274 -17.49 0.15 -9.36
N LYS A 275 -16.27 -0.29 -9.63
CA LYS A 275 -15.97 -1.62 -10.17
C LYS A 275 -15.01 -2.35 -9.24
N CYS A 276 -15.22 -3.66 -9.05
CA CYS A 276 -14.40 -4.48 -8.18
C CYS A 276 -12.95 -4.60 -8.71
N ALA A 277 -11.95 -4.51 -7.83
CA ALA A 277 -10.55 -4.69 -8.22
C ALA A 277 -10.30 -6.06 -8.85
N TYR A 278 -11.03 -7.10 -8.42
CA TYR A 278 -11.02 -8.42 -9.04
C TYR A 278 -11.35 -8.37 -10.55
N GLU A 279 -12.39 -7.62 -10.93
CA GLU A 279 -12.81 -7.51 -12.34
C GLU A 279 -11.78 -6.79 -13.19
N TYR A 280 -11.13 -5.74 -12.67
CA TYR A 280 -10.03 -5.09 -13.38
C TYR A 280 -8.89 -6.07 -13.65
N ARG A 281 -8.46 -6.85 -12.64
CA ARG A 281 -7.40 -7.85 -12.79
C ARG A 281 -7.77 -8.95 -13.76
N LYS A 282 -9.03 -9.35 -13.80
CA LYS A 282 -9.55 -10.30 -14.81
C LYS A 282 -9.45 -9.72 -16.23
N CYS A 283 -9.80 -8.43 -16.41
CA CYS A 283 -9.61 -7.74 -17.70
C CYS A 283 -8.13 -7.65 -18.10
N LEU A 284 -7.21 -7.39 -17.15
CA LEU A 284 -5.77 -7.40 -17.41
C LEU A 284 -5.31 -8.77 -17.93
N GLY A 285 -5.79 -9.85 -17.32
CA GLY A 285 -5.48 -11.21 -17.74
C GLY A 285 -6.02 -11.55 -19.13
N ALA A 286 -7.27 -11.16 -19.43
CA ALA A 286 -7.85 -11.34 -20.76
C ALA A 286 -7.04 -10.60 -21.83
N LYS A 287 -6.67 -9.34 -21.56
CA LYS A 287 -5.85 -8.56 -22.49
C LYS A 287 -4.44 -9.13 -22.67
N LEU A 288 -3.85 -9.65 -21.59
CA LEU A 288 -2.56 -10.34 -21.64
C LEU A 288 -2.62 -11.58 -22.54
N ALA A 289 -3.74 -12.32 -22.55
CA ALA A 289 -3.94 -13.45 -23.45
C ALA A 289 -4.00 -13.00 -24.92
N GLU A 290 -4.75 -11.94 -25.22
CA GLU A 290 -4.82 -11.39 -26.57
C GLU A 290 -3.43 -11.03 -27.14
N GLU A 291 -2.53 -10.52 -26.29
CA GLU A 291 -1.20 -10.06 -26.70
C GLU A 291 -0.15 -11.18 -26.73
N THR A 292 -0.32 -12.25 -25.93
CA THR A 292 0.79 -13.15 -25.59
C THR A 292 0.45 -14.63 -25.57
N ASP A 293 -0.71 -15.03 -26.13
CA ASP A 293 -1.13 -16.43 -26.09
C ASP A 293 -0.18 -17.34 -26.89
N ILE A 294 -0.06 -18.58 -26.42
CA ILE A 294 0.77 -19.63 -27.03
C ILE A 294 0.11 -21.00 -26.88
N ASP A 295 0.61 -21.98 -27.60
CA ASP A 295 0.23 -23.38 -27.41
C ASP A 295 0.73 -23.90 -26.07
N ALA A 296 -0.21 -24.20 -25.16
CA ALA A 296 0.05 -24.74 -23.83
C ALA A 296 -1.16 -25.53 -23.32
N ASP A 297 -0.91 -26.47 -22.38
CA ASP A 297 -1.92 -27.36 -21.85
C ASP A 297 -2.80 -26.71 -20.79
N LEU A 298 -2.23 -25.83 -19.94
CA LEU A 298 -2.95 -25.22 -18.80
C LEU A 298 -2.39 -23.88 -18.36
N ILE A 299 -3.29 -23.13 -17.73
CA ILE A 299 -3.02 -21.87 -17.05
C ILE A 299 -2.92 -22.12 -15.55
N VAL A 300 -1.84 -21.69 -14.94
CA VAL A 300 -1.59 -21.81 -13.50
C VAL A 300 -1.35 -20.44 -12.89
N PRO A 301 -2.13 -20.00 -11.90
CA PRO A 301 -1.89 -18.74 -11.21
C PRO A 301 -0.74 -18.83 -10.19
N VAL A 302 -0.04 -17.75 -9.96
CA VAL A 302 0.71 -17.55 -8.72
C VAL A 302 -0.28 -17.11 -7.63
N PRO A 303 -0.56 -17.93 -6.62
CA PRO A 303 -1.55 -17.59 -5.62
C PRO A 303 -1.02 -16.55 -4.62
N ASP A 304 -1.89 -15.64 -4.09
CA ASP A 304 -3.31 -15.51 -4.42
C ASP A 304 -3.51 -14.40 -5.49
N SER A 305 -2.53 -13.52 -5.68
CA SER A 305 -2.61 -12.27 -6.46
C SER A 305 -2.78 -12.50 -7.97
N GLY A 306 -2.18 -13.55 -8.52
CA GLY A 306 -2.29 -13.89 -9.93
C GLY A 306 -3.62 -14.56 -10.32
N VAL A 307 -4.45 -14.98 -9.36
CA VAL A 307 -5.68 -15.77 -9.64
C VAL A 307 -6.66 -15.04 -10.57
N PRO A 308 -7.07 -13.78 -10.30
CA PRO A 308 -8.02 -13.10 -11.17
C PRO A 308 -7.50 -12.93 -12.62
N ALA A 309 -6.22 -12.58 -12.77
CA ALA A 309 -5.60 -12.43 -14.08
C ALA A 309 -5.52 -13.77 -14.82
N ALA A 310 -5.19 -14.87 -14.12
CA ALA A 310 -5.14 -16.19 -14.70
C ALA A 310 -6.53 -16.67 -15.17
N LEU A 311 -7.59 -16.35 -14.44
CA LEU A 311 -8.96 -16.62 -14.86
C LEU A 311 -9.33 -15.85 -16.13
N GLY A 312 -9.02 -14.55 -16.19
CA GLY A 312 -9.26 -13.76 -17.40
C GLY A 312 -8.45 -14.24 -18.59
N TYR A 313 -7.20 -14.65 -18.38
CA TYR A 313 -6.36 -15.24 -19.42
C TYR A 313 -6.94 -16.57 -19.93
N ALA A 314 -7.36 -17.45 -19.02
CA ALA A 314 -7.92 -18.76 -19.36
C ALA A 314 -9.21 -18.64 -20.16
N GLU A 315 -10.13 -17.76 -19.75
CA GLU A 315 -11.37 -17.49 -20.48
C GLU A 315 -11.11 -16.95 -21.89
N GLN A 316 -10.20 -15.97 -22.02
CA GLN A 316 -9.89 -15.35 -23.32
C GLN A 316 -9.17 -16.31 -24.27
N SER A 317 -8.26 -17.12 -23.76
CA SER A 317 -7.49 -18.08 -24.59
C SER A 317 -8.18 -19.43 -24.77
N ASN A 318 -9.32 -19.65 -24.14
CA ASN A 318 -10.04 -20.93 -24.10
C ASN A 318 -9.16 -22.11 -23.64
N LYS A 319 -8.27 -21.86 -22.66
CA LYS A 319 -7.38 -22.86 -22.08
C LYS A 319 -7.80 -23.22 -20.66
N LYS A 320 -7.47 -24.44 -20.24
CA LYS A 320 -7.84 -24.96 -18.92
C LYS A 320 -7.13 -24.20 -17.79
N PHE A 321 -7.89 -23.65 -16.85
CA PHE A 321 -7.39 -23.09 -15.59
C PHE A 321 -7.23 -24.21 -14.57
N GLU A 322 -6.07 -24.28 -13.90
CA GLU A 322 -5.82 -25.26 -12.84
C GLU A 322 -4.98 -24.67 -11.69
N LEU A 323 -5.28 -25.07 -10.46
CA LEU A 323 -4.49 -24.73 -9.29
C LEU A 323 -3.22 -25.61 -9.20
N GLY A 324 -2.32 -25.42 -10.17
CA GLY A 324 -1.02 -26.10 -10.18
C GLY A 324 -0.07 -25.67 -9.06
N LEU A 325 -0.38 -24.56 -8.37
CA LEU A 325 0.29 -24.04 -7.20
C LEU A 325 -0.73 -23.77 -6.09
N ILE A 326 -0.43 -24.21 -4.88
CA ILE A 326 -1.26 -24.01 -3.69
C ILE A 326 -0.48 -23.21 -2.64
N ARG A 327 -1.12 -22.21 -2.05
CA ARG A 327 -0.58 -21.47 -0.92
C ARG A 327 -0.90 -22.20 0.40
N ASN A 328 0.10 -22.35 1.25
CA ASN A 328 -0.10 -22.83 2.61
C ASN A 328 -0.51 -21.66 3.52
N HIS A 329 -1.78 -21.62 3.91
CA HIS A 329 -2.35 -20.57 4.77
C HIS A 329 -1.93 -20.68 6.24
N TYR A 330 -1.42 -21.85 6.68
CA TYR A 330 -1.01 -22.10 8.07
C TYR A 330 0.42 -21.69 8.37
N VAL A 331 1.22 -21.32 7.37
CA VAL A 331 2.59 -20.83 7.58
C VAL A 331 2.55 -19.35 7.91
N GLY A 332 2.53 -19.04 9.20
CA GLY A 332 2.67 -17.69 9.74
C GLY A 332 4.12 -17.16 9.63
N ARG A 333 4.34 -15.88 9.95
CA ARG A 333 5.66 -15.22 9.97
C ARG A 333 6.61 -15.68 11.09
N THR A 334 6.14 -16.51 11.99
CA THR A 334 6.80 -16.88 13.25
C THR A 334 7.78 -18.05 13.16
N PHE A 335 8.02 -18.62 11.97
CA PHE A 335 9.04 -19.66 11.86
C PHE A 335 10.43 -19.00 11.87
N ILE A 336 11.14 -19.11 13.01
CA ILE A 336 12.55 -18.73 13.15
C ILE A 336 13.36 -19.78 12.39
N GLU A 337 13.95 -19.39 11.27
CA GLU A 337 14.74 -20.26 10.41
C GLU A 337 16.21 -20.24 10.88
N PRO A 338 16.70 -21.25 11.62
CA PRO A 338 18.01 -21.21 12.25
C PRO A 338 19.18 -21.39 11.29
N THR A 339 18.97 -21.97 10.09
CA THR A 339 20.05 -22.27 9.14
C THR A 339 19.75 -21.75 7.72
N GLN A 340 20.82 -21.60 6.92
CA GLN A 340 20.71 -21.11 5.54
C GLN A 340 20.03 -22.12 4.60
N SER A 341 20.16 -23.42 4.89
CA SER A 341 19.47 -24.51 4.17
C SER A 341 17.95 -24.46 4.39
N ILE A 342 17.50 -24.21 5.61
CA ILE A 342 16.06 -24.06 5.94
C ILE A 342 15.49 -22.79 5.31
N ARG A 343 16.27 -21.71 5.23
CA ARG A 343 15.85 -20.46 4.53
C ARG A 343 15.60 -20.65 3.04
N SER A 344 16.33 -21.57 2.38
CA SER A 344 16.05 -21.89 0.98
C SER A 344 14.72 -22.61 0.78
N LEU A 345 14.20 -23.27 1.83
CA LEU A 345 12.88 -23.90 1.86
C LEU A 345 11.73 -22.92 2.11
N GLY A 346 12.00 -21.66 2.48
CA GLY A 346 10.97 -20.68 2.87
C GLY A 346 9.88 -20.46 1.81
N VAL A 347 10.19 -20.54 0.50
CA VAL A 347 9.17 -20.51 -0.56
C VAL A 347 8.40 -21.85 -0.60
N LYS A 348 9.06 -22.99 -0.41
CA LYS A 348 8.41 -24.32 -0.34
C LYS A 348 7.49 -24.44 0.87
N LEU A 349 7.73 -23.70 1.95
CA LEU A 349 6.83 -23.65 3.10
C LEU A 349 5.54 -22.87 2.77
N LYS A 350 5.66 -21.82 1.94
CA LYS A 350 4.53 -20.94 1.58
C LYS A 350 3.75 -21.41 0.37
N LEU A 351 4.44 -22.07 -0.58
CA LEU A 351 3.86 -22.53 -1.86
C LEU A 351 4.24 -23.97 -2.12
N SER A 352 3.29 -24.75 -2.58
CA SER A 352 3.48 -26.13 -3.02
C SER A 352 2.93 -26.32 -4.41
N SER A 353 3.61 -27.11 -5.26
CA SER A 353 3.09 -27.46 -6.58
C SER A 353 2.27 -28.74 -6.51
N THR A 354 1.17 -28.77 -7.25
CA THR A 354 0.32 -29.95 -7.41
C THR A 354 0.86 -30.83 -8.55
N ARG A 355 1.75 -31.80 -8.20
CA ARG A 355 2.48 -32.60 -9.17
C ARG A 355 1.61 -33.30 -10.20
N THR A 356 0.47 -33.86 -9.78
CA THR A 356 -0.45 -34.57 -10.68
C THR A 356 -1.05 -33.66 -11.75
N ILE A 357 -1.18 -32.37 -11.49
CA ILE A 357 -1.70 -31.37 -12.42
C ILE A 357 -0.62 -30.96 -13.43
N VAL A 358 0.61 -30.69 -12.97
CA VAL A 358 1.64 -30.06 -13.80
C VAL A 358 2.55 -31.05 -14.53
N LYS A 359 2.58 -32.33 -14.10
CA LYS A 359 3.49 -33.33 -14.67
C LYS A 359 3.25 -33.56 -16.18
N ASN A 360 4.32 -33.47 -16.97
CA ASN A 360 4.34 -33.62 -18.41
C ASN A 360 3.50 -32.55 -19.17
N LYS A 361 3.18 -31.42 -18.54
CA LYS A 361 2.38 -30.35 -19.12
C LYS A 361 3.22 -29.13 -19.51
N LYS A 362 2.81 -28.47 -20.59
CA LYS A 362 3.23 -27.11 -20.93
C LYS A 362 2.36 -26.16 -20.13
N VAL A 363 2.95 -25.39 -19.23
CA VAL A 363 2.25 -24.53 -18.25
C VAL A 363 2.45 -23.07 -18.61
N ILE A 364 1.37 -22.28 -18.68
CA ILE A 364 1.41 -20.82 -18.63
C ILE A 364 1.24 -20.41 -17.17
N LEU A 365 2.29 -19.87 -16.56
CA LEU A 365 2.29 -19.34 -15.21
C LEU A 365 1.93 -17.84 -15.26
N ILE A 366 0.83 -17.46 -14.60
CA ILE A 366 0.36 -16.08 -14.55
C ILE A 366 0.67 -15.45 -13.18
N ASP A 367 1.34 -14.31 -13.19
CA ASP A 367 1.52 -13.47 -11.98
C ASP A 367 1.05 -12.02 -12.27
N ASP A 368 0.79 -11.26 -11.21
CA ASP A 368 0.37 -9.85 -11.32
C ASP A 368 1.53 -8.94 -11.76
N SER A 369 2.71 -9.15 -11.22
CA SER A 369 3.88 -8.28 -11.41
C SER A 369 5.21 -9.01 -11.21
N LEU A 370 6.28 -8.49 -11.81
CA LEU A 370 7.65 -8.99 -11.68
C LEU A 370 8.58 -7.85 -11.26
N VAL A 371 9.10 -7.92 -10.03
CA VAL A 371 9.95 -6.85 -9.46
C VAL A 371 11.43 -7.27 -9.47
N ARG A 372 11.84 -8.15 -8.54
CA ARG A 372 13.23 -8.66 -8.43
C ARG A 372 13.44 -10.01 -9.13
N GLY A 373 12.39 -10.69 -9.53
CA GLY A 373 12.43 -11.99 -10.18
C GLY A 373 12.81 -13.19 -9.29
N THR A 374 13.27 -12.98 -8.07
CA THR A 374 13.74 -14.06 -7.18
C THR A 374 12.64 -15.06 -6.79
N THR A 375 11.43 -14.59 -6.54
CA THR A 375 10.28 -15.47 -6.25
C THR A 375 9.83 -16.20 -7.50
N CYS A 376 9.72 -15.53 -8.63
CA CYS A 376 9.36 -16.11 -9.91
C CYS A 376 10.34 -17.22 -10.29
N HIS A 377 11.66 -16.99 -10.19
CA HIS A 377 12.69 -18.01 -10.41
C HIS A 377 12.46 -19.27 -9.56
N LYS A 378 12.15 -19.12 -8.27
CA LYS A 378 11.90 -20.26 -7.37
C LYS A 378 10.63 -21.02 -7.73
N ILE A 379 9.59 -20.31 -8.15
CA ILE A 379 8.31 -20.91 -8.58
C ILE A 379 8.50 -21.68 -9.88
N VAL A 380 9.17 -21.10 -10.87
CA VAL A 380 9.50 -21.77 -12.14
C VAL A 380 10.31 -23.04 -11.87
N LYS A 381 11.35 -22.95 -11.04
CA LYS A 381 12.14 -24.13 -10.62
C LYS A 381 11.26 -25.20 -9.96
N MET A 382 10.35 -24.81 -9.07
CA MET A 382 9.43 -25.75 -8.38
C MET A 382 8.52 -26.48 -9.38
N LEU A 383 8.01 -25.79 -10.40
CA LEU A 383 7.17 -26.41 -11.43
C LEU A 383 7.96 -27.43 -12.24
N TYR A 384 9.20 -27.13 -12.65
CA TYR A 384 10.07 -28.10 -13.34
C TYR A 384 10.43 -29.28 -12.43
N GLU A 385 10.77 -29.06 -11.16
CA GLU A 385 11.01 -30.14 -10.17
C GLU A 385 9.77 -31.03 -9.96
N SER A 386 8.59 -30.52 -10.25
CA SER A 386 7.32 -31.25 -10.20
C SER A 386 6.96 -31.95 -11.52
N GLY A 387 7.82 -31.84 -12.53
CA GLY A 387 7.71 -32.55 -13.78
C GLY A 387 6.99 -31.78 -14.90
N ALA A 388 6.83 -30.45 -14.80
CA ALA A 388 6.34 -29.64 -15.93
C ALA A 388 7.29 -29.76 -17.13
N LYS A 389 6.73 -29.91 -18.34
CA LYS A 389 7.48 -30.04 -19.59
C LYS A 389 8.06 -28.69 -20.01
N GLU A 390 7.26 -27.66 -19.95
CA GLU A 390 7.62 -26.28 -20.26
C GLU A 390 6.90 -25.34 -19.28
N VAL A 391 7.56 -24.22 -18.93
CA VAL A 391 6.96 -23.17 -18.09
C VAL A 391 7.12 -21.85 -18.81
N HIS A 392 6.01 -21.24 -19.17
CA HIS A 392 5.91 -19.95 -19.83
C HIS A 392 5.35 -18.94 -18.85
N VAL A 393 6.07 -17.86 -18.58
CA VAL A 393 5.64 -16.83 -17.63
C VAL A 393 4.94 -15.69 -18.35
N ARG A 394 3.80 -15.27 -17.81
CA ARG A 394 3.00 -14.14 -18.29
C ARG A 394 2.68 -13.22 -17.14
N ILE A 395 3.02 -11.95 -17.26
CA ILE A 395 2.89 -10.94 -16.20
C ILE A 395 1.78 -9.96 -16.59
N ALA A 396 0.78 -9.82 -15.72
CA ALA A 396 -0.43 -9.02 -15.97
C ALA A 396 -0.22 -7.50 -15.81
N CYS A 397 1.00 -7.03 -15.85
CA CYS A 397 1.35 -5.60 -15.91
C CYS A 397 2.58 -5.40 -16.83
N PRO A 398 2.89 -4.14 -17.22
CA PRO A 398 4.12 -3.83 -17.94
C PRO A 398 5.39 -4.02 -17.09
N GLU A 399 6.55 -3.99 -17.72
CA GLU A 399 7.86 -4.07 -17.08
C GLU A 399 8.05 -2.92 -16.09
N ILE A 400 8.35 -3.24 -14.81
CA ILE A 400 8.62 -2.26 -13.75
C ILE A 400 10.07 -1.83 -13.83
N LYS A 401 10.30 -0.60 -14.31
CA LYS A 401 11.64 -0.05 -14.58
C LYS A 401 12.05 1.06 -13.62
N TYR A 402 11.10 1.70 -12.95
CA TYR A 402 11.34 2.90 -12.15
C TYR A 402 10.75 2.76 -10.74
N PRO A 403 11.45 3.27 -9.69
CA PRO A 403 10.98 3.23 -8.31
C PRO A 403 9.80 4.17 -8.09
N ASP A 404 9.09 3.97 -6.98
CA ASP A 404 8.03 4.87 -6.50
C ASP A 404 8.56 5.87 -5.46
N PHE A 405 7.89 7.04 -5.40
CA PHE A 405 8.13 8.08 -4.39
C PHE A 405 6.84 8.57 -3.71
N TYR A 406 5.70 7.95 -3.99
CA TYR A 406 4.38 8.40 -3.52
C TYR A 406 3.72 7.44 -2.55
N GLY A 407 4.50 6.54 -2.05
CA GLY A 407 4.01 5.74 -1.00
C GLY A 407 4.05 4.22 -1.24
N VAL A 408 4.65 3.67 -2.29
CA VAL A 408 4.89 2.24 -2.50
C VAL A 408 6.32 1.86 -2.13
N ASP A 409 6.52 0.85 -1.26
CA ASP A 409 7.85 0.32 -0.97
C ASP A 409 8.40 -0.42 -2.18
N MET A 410 9.01 0.34 -3.06
CA MET A 410 9.70 -0.19 -4.22
C MET A 410 11.20 -0.30 -3.94
N PRO A 411 11.85 -1.38 -4.41
CA PRO A 411 13.30 -1.45 -4.32
C PRO A 411 13.97 -0.32 -5.07
N THR A 412 15.24 -0.07 -4.75
CA THR A 412 16.05 0.87 -5.51
C THR A 412 16.09 0.49 -6.98
N LYS A 413 16.40 1.44 -7.83
CA LYS A 413 16.41 1.28 -9.29
C LYS A 413 17.27 0.08 -9.72
N GLU A 414 18.40 -0.13 -9.04
CA GLU A 414 19.36 -1.21 -9.28
C GLU A 414 18.82 -2.60 -8.86
N GLU A 415 17.79 -2.64 -8.03
CA GLU A 415 17.15 -3.91 -7.62
C GLU A 415 15.95 -4.29 -8.51
N LEU A 416 15.52 -3.41 -9.41
CA LEU A 416 14.45 -3.67 -10.36
C LEU A 416 14.99 -4.50 -11.53
N LEU A 417 14.49 -5.72 -11.70
CA LEU A 417 15.00 -6.67 -12.69
C LEU A 417 14.90 -6.11 -14.13
N ALA A 418 13.79 -5.43 -14.45
CA ALA A 418 13.54 -4.86 -15.77
C ALA A 418 14.23 -3.50 -15.99
N HIS A 419 14.90 -2.94 -14.98
CA HIS A 419 15.72 -1.75 -15.15
C HIS A 419 17.06 -2.07 -15.81
N GLU A 420 17.70 -3.16 -15.39
CA GLU A 420 19.03 -3.54 -15.82
C GLU A 420 19.04 -4.58 -16.95
N LYS A 421 17.99 -5.40 -17.06
CA LYS A 421 17.94 -6.57 -17.93
C LYS A 421 16.92 -6.44 -19.03
N SER A 422 17.32 -6.88 -20.22
CA SER A 422 16.40 -7.10 -21.34
C SER A 422 15.41 -8.24 -21.03
N ASN A 423 14.32 -8.31 -21.75
CA ASN A 423 13.32 -9.38 -21.59
C ASN A 423 13.95 -10.78 -21.76
N LYS A 424 14.91 -10.94 -22.67
CA LYS A 424 15.65 -12.20 -22.88
C LYS A 424 16.47 -12.57 -21.63
N GLU A 425 17.25 -11.64 -21.09
CA GLU A 425 18.08 -11.87 -19.91
C GLU A 425 17.21 -12.13 -18.66
N MET A 426 16.05 -11.44 -18.52
CA MET A 426 15.08 -11.72 -17.47
C MET A 426 14.52 -13.15 -17.60
N CYS A 427 14.17 -13.58 -18.80
CA CYS A 427 13.68 -14.93 -19.06
C CYS A 427 14.73 -16.00 -18.69
N GLU A 428 15.97 -15.79 -19.07
CA GLU A 428 17.12 -16.66 -18.71
C GLU A 428 17.33 -16.69 -17.16
N TYR A 429 17.26 -15.53 -16.50
CA TYR A 429 17.41 -15.40 -15.07
C TYR A 429 16.35 -16.19 -14.29
N ILE A 430 15.07 -16.08 -14.69
CA ILE A 430 13.98 -16.84 -14.04
C ILE A 430 13.92 -18.31 -14.49
N LYS A 431 14.72 -18.70 -15.51
CA LYS A 431 14.75 -20.04 -16.11
C LYS A 431 13.42 -20.49 -16.70
N ALA A 432 12.63 -19.56 -17.23
CA ALA A 432 11.41 -19.88 -17.96
C ALA A 432 11.69 -20.17 -19.43
N LYS A 433 10.80 -20.92 -20.10
CA LYS A 433 10.85 -21.14 -21.54
C LYS A 433 10.56 -19.86 -22.33
N SER A 434 9.64 -19.04 -21.84
CA SER A 434 9.36 -17.69 -22.34
C SER A 434 8.84 -16.78 -21.26
N LEU A 435 9.07 -15.47 -21.41
CA LEU A 435 8.57 -14.40 -20.53
C LEU A 435 7.92 -13.33 -21.40
N LYS A 436 6.70 -12.93 -21.06
CA LYS A 436 6.00 -11.79 -21.66
C LYS A 436 5.27 -10.98 -20.60
N PHE A 437 5.15 -9.70 -20.84
CA PHE A 437 4.42 -8.74 -20.02
C PHE A 437 3.25 -8.18 -20.82
N LEU A 438 2.22 -7.75 -20.11
CA LEU A 438 1.17 -6.93 -20.69
C LEU A 438 1.78 -5.62 -21.23
N SER A 439 1.42 -5.20 -22.42
CA SER A 439 1.88 -3.90 -22.94
C SER A 439 1.27 -2.73 -22.17
N LEU A 440 1.93 -1.55 -22.17
CA LEU A 440 1.36 -0.35 -21.59
C LEU A 440 0.03 0.03 -22.25
N GLY A 441 -0.07 -0.13 -23.57
CA GLY A 441 -1.33 0.06 -24.29
C GLY A 441 -2.42 -0.91 -23.88
N GLY A 442 -2.06 -2.18 -23.67
CA GLY A 442 -2.95 -3.23 -23.16
C GLY A 442 -3.45 -2.93 -21.76
N LEU A 443 -2.58 -2.43 -20.87
CA LEU A 443 -2.95 -2.00 -19.53
C LEU A 443 -4.06 -0.92 -19.56
N TYR A 444 -3.86 0.16 -20.31
CA TYR A 444 -4.84 1.23 -20.43
C TYR A 444 -6.16 0.75 -21.05
N ASN A 445 -6.05 -0.05 -22.11
CA ASN A 445 -7.23 -0.64 -22.75
C ASN A 445 -8.04 -1.53 -21.80
N ALA A 446 -7.37 -2.39 -21.01
CA ALA A 446 -8.02 -3.27 -20.06
C ALA A 446 -8.70 -2.51 -18.91
N LEU A 447 -8.09 -1.43 -18.42
CA LEU A 447 -8.60 -0.68 -17.25
C LEU A 447 -9.72 0.29 -17.64
N ILE A 448 -9.55 1.06 -18.71
CA ILE A 448 -10.45 2.18 -19.06
C ILE A 448 -10.95 2.16 -20.51
N LYS A 449 -10.58 1.15 -21.31
CA LYS A 449 -10.92 1.02 -22.76
C LYS A 449 -10.44 2.21 -23.62
N GLU A 450 -9.39 2.90 -23.18
CA GLU A 450 -8.80 4.05 -23.84
C GLU A 450 -7.30 3.83 -24.10
N LYS A 451 -6.71 4.74 -24.90
CA LYS A 451 -5.26 4.86 -25.02
C LYS A 451 -4.72 5.79 -23.92
N ARG A 452 -3.46 5.57 -23.54
CA ARG A 452 -2.72 6.50 -22.69
C ARG A 452 -2.66 7.88 -23.33
N ASN A 453 -3.11 8.90 -22.60
CA ASN A 453 -2.93 10.28 -23.04
C ASN A 453 -1.50 10.73 -22.70
N LEU A 454 -0.75 11.15 -23.71
CA LEU A 454 0.67 11.53 -23.54
C LEU A 454 0.84 12.84 -22.77
N ASN A 455 -0.09 13.77 -22.90
CA ASN A 455 -0.02 15.06 -22.21
C ASN A 455 -0.56 15.00 -20.79
N TYR A 456 -1.58 14.16 -20.57
CA TYR A 456 -2.26 14.01 -19.28
C TYR A 456 -2.58 12.54 -19.02
N PRO A 457 -1.58 11.71 -18.64
CA PRO A 457 -1.82 10.30 -18.35
C PRO A 457 -2.91 10.13 -17.28
N GLN A 458 -3.82 9.19 -17.53
CA GLN A 458 -4.99 8.95 -16.68
C GLN A 458 -4.63 8.23 -15.36
N PHE A 459 -3.40 7.69 -15.27
CA PHE A 459 -2.87 7.03 -14.08
C PHE A 459 -1.49 7.57 -13.69
N SER A 460 -1.10 7.39 -12.45
CA SER A 460 0.28 7.45 -11.98
C SER A 460 0.95 6.13 -12.38
N ASP A 461 1.55 6.11 -13.57
CA ASP A 461 2.13 4.96 -14.26
C ASP A 461 3.66 5.04 -14.39
N HIS A 462 4.28 5.93 -13.64
CA HIS A 462 5.72 6.20 -13.63
C HIS A 462 6.59 4.95 -13.41
N TYR A 463 6.05 3.92 -12.77
CA TYR A 463 6.72 2.60 -12.60
C TYR A 463 7.20 2.00 -13.93
N PHE A 464 6.45 2.26 -15.00
CA PHE A 464 6.68 1.73 -16.34
C PHE A 464 7.35 2.76 -17.25
N THR A 465 7.00 4.04 -17.09
CA THR A 465 7.35 5.13 -18.02
C THR A 465 8.47 6.03 -17.53
N GLY A 466 8.66 6.15 -16.20
CA GLY A 466 9.55 7.15 -15.60
C GLY A 466 8.96 8.57 -15.57
N GLU A 467 7.71 8.75 -16.01
CA GLU A 467 7.04 10.05 -16.02
C GLU A 467 6.33 10.31 -14.67
N TYR A 468 7.06 10.87 -13.73
CA TYR A 468 6.56 11.15 -12.40
C TYR A 468 5.53 12.29 -12.39
N PRO A 469 4.30 12.08 -11.83
CA PRO A 469 3.27 13.12 -11.78
C PRO A 469 3.65 14.31 -10.91
N ILE A 470 4.46 14.10 -9.88
CA ILE A 470 4.99 15.12 -8.97
C ILE A 470 6.51 14.92 -8.87
N LYS A 471 7.26 16.00 -8.95
CA LYS A 471 8.72 15.93 -8.90
C LYS A 471 9.20 15.39 -7.53
N PRO A 472 10.07 14.36 -7.49
CA PRO A 472 10.60 13.81 -6.24
C PRO A 472 11.75 14.67 -5.69
N HIS A 473 11.45 15.83 -5.11
CA HIS A 473 12.43 16.84 -4.69
C HIS A 473 13.51 16.32 -3.74
N ASP A 474 13.13 15.57 -2.73
CA ASP A 474 14.05 15.06 -1.70
C ASP A 474 15.09 14.10 -2.28
N ASN A 475 14.71 13.31 -3.28
CA ASN A 475 15.59 12.31 -3.90
C ASN A 475 16.54 12.91 -4.93
N LEU A 476 16.11 13.94 -5.67
CA LEU A 476 16.95 14.63 -6.67
C LEU A 476 18.09 15.40 -6.02
N ASN A 477 17.90 15.92 -4.82
CA ASN A 477 18.89 16.72 -4.10
C ASN A 477 19.85 15.87 -3.23
N GLY A 478 19.74 14.53 -3.27
CA GLY A 478 20.57 13.65 -2.46
C GLY A 478 20.40 13.85 -0.94
N LEU A 479 19.31 14.48 -0.53
CA LEU A 479 19.00 14.73 0.88
C LEU A 479 18.82 13.40 1.59
N LYS A 480 19.75 13.07 2.47
CA LYS A 480 19.61 11.92 3.40
C LYS A 480 19.19 12.47 4.74
N ILE A 481 18.30 11.76 5.43
CA ILE A 481 18.04 12.01 6.84
C ILE A 481 19.37 11.79 7.57
N LYS A 482 20.13 12.88 7.84
CA LYS A 482 21.18 12.82 8.84
C LYS A 482 20.49 12.44 10.14
N GLN A 483 21.03 11.45 10.82
CA GLN A 483 20.49 10.98 12.10
C GLN A 483 20.34 12.19 13.03
N LEU A 484 19.12 12.74 13.14
CA LEU A 484 18.81 13.93 13.93
C LEU A 484 18.65 13.58 15.41
N SER A 485 18.72 12.30 15.78
CA SER A 485 18.61 11.85 17.17
C SER A 485 19.97 11.38 17.67
N LEU A 486 20.56 12.12 18.59
CA LEU A 486 21.69 11.69 19.42
C LEU A 486 21.27 10.64 20.46
N LEU A 487 19.98 10.47 20.71
CA LEU A 487 19.44 9.43 21.56
C LEU A 487 19.33 8.13 20.77
N SER A 488 20.30 7.23 20.92
CA SER A 488 20.13 5.86 20.54
C SER A 488 19.07 5.24 21.46
N ALA A 489 17.88 4.98 20.95
CA ALA A 489 16.95 4.13 21.66
C ALA A 489 17.58 2.73 21.72
N LYS A 490 18.23 2.40 22.83
CA LYS A 490 18.46 1.01 23.19
C LYS A 490 17.06 0.41 23.37
N SER A 491 16.66 -0.46 22.45
CA SER A 491 15.56 -1.38 22.66
C SER A 491 15.90 -2.21 23.88
N ASN A 492 15.32 -1.91 25.02
CA ASN A 492 15.23 -2.89 26.08
C ASN A 492 14.28 -3.99 25.60
N ASN A 493 14.77 -5.21 25.72
CA ASN A 493 14.16 -6.50 25.40
C ASN A 493 12.73 -6.68 25.91
#